data_cfe286d2ab4366b06a69e9cfc37d08ff
#
_entry.id   cfe286d2ab4366b06a69e9cfc37d08ff
#
_cell.length_a   1.000
_cell.length_b   1.000
_cell.length_c   1.000
_cell.angle_alpha   90.00
_cell.angle_beta   90.00
_cell.angle_gamma   90.00
#
_symmetry.space_group_name_H-M   'P 1'
#
loop_
_entity.id
_entity.type
_entity.pdbx_description
1 polymer ?
#
loop_
_entity_poly.entity_id
_entity_poly.type
_entity_poly.pdbx_seq_one_letter_code
_entity_poly.pdbx_strand_id
1 'polypeptide(L)'
;MVGYTRTWCSPKAKVLREIMLLVILLLYKGWRFMVHPVQVGKRTRMSFAKVKDVTEMPNLIEVQLDSYEWFLKEGLLEVFDDINPISNFTGNLVLEFVDYKLDMDNIKYSVEECKERDSTYAAPLKVSVRLTNNDTGEIKEQEVFMGDFPLMTEQGTFIINGAERVVVSQLVRSPGVYYSNTIDKSGKKLFASTVIPNRGAWLEYETDSNDVIYVRIDKTRKLPISILARAMGYGSDQELLEYFGEEERFKATIEKDNTKTREEALLEIYKRLRPGEPPTVDSAVSLIDSLFFDAKRYDLSRVGRYKFNRKLAINLRLINQIAAVDVINPSTGEVMVEQGEKISREMAEAIQCAGINSVDVLVEDRVVRVIGNYFVDINKVVPFDISDLNIREFVHYPTLMEILENYDDEATIKEEIKK
;
A
#
# COMPACT_ATOMS: atom_id res chain seq x y z
N MET A 1 92.89 41.04 11.48
CA MET A 1 92.49 41.18 10.09
C MET A 1 91.05 40.81 10.02
N VAL A 2 90.20 41.73 10.05
CA VAL A 2 89.17 42.22 9.20
C VAL A 2 88.53 41.14 8.29
N GLY A 3 87.32 40.84 8.55
CA GLY A 3 86.47 40.05 7.69
C GLY A 3 85.02 40.56 7.76
N TYR A 4 84.64 41.32 6.78
CA TYR A 4 83.31 41.93 6.57
C TYR A 4 82.17 40.89 6.42
N THR A 5 81.11 41.04 7.16
CA THR A 5 79.79 40.54 6.78
C THR A 5 78.81 41.71 6.61
N ARG A 6 78.70 42.20 5.37
CA ARG A 6 77.59 43.09 4.96
C ARG A 6 76.34 42.25 4.77
N THR A 7 75.44 42.39 5.68
CA THR A 7 74.05 41.93 5.50
C THR A 7 73.30 42.88 4.52
N TRP A 8 73.09 42.41 3.34
CA TRP A 8 72.14 43.05 2.36
C TRP A 8 70.71 42.84 2.81
N CYS A 9 70.21 43.80 3.58
CA CYS A 9 68.77 43.85 3.89
C CYS A 9 68.05 44.74 2.85
N SER A 10 67.81 44.19 1.63
CA SER A 10 67.04 44.85 0.65
C SER A 10 65.55 44.95 1.12
N PRO A 11 64.90 46.12 0.96
CA PRO A 11 63.49 46.26 1.32
C PRO A 11 62.57 45.20 0.68
N LYS A 12 62.96 44.75 -0.50
CA LYS A 12 62.28 43.64 -1.22
C LYS A 12 62.40 42.30 -0.54
N ALA A 13 63.59 42.01 0.11
CA ALA A 13 63.80 40.76 0.86
C ALA A 13 63.01 40.73 2.14
N LYS A 14 62.72 41.87 2.76
CA LYS A 14 61.92 41.99 3.98
C LYS A 14 60.42 41.76 3.62
N VAL A 15 59.96 42.35 2.55
CA VAL A 15 58.59 42.16 2.04
C VAL A 15 58.35 40.70 1.60
N LEU A 16 59.30 40.10 0.87
CA LEU A 16 59.20 38.67 0.49
C LEU A 16 59.15 37.74 1.71
N ARG A 17 59.92 38.04 2.77
CA ARG A 17 59.93 37.27 4.00
C ARG A 17 58.63 37.41 4.77
N GLU A 18 58.02 38.60 4.79
CA GLU A 18 56.72 38.82 5.41
C GLU A 18 55.60 38.14 4.61
N ILE A 19 55.63 38.22 3.28
CA ILE A 19 54.68 37.49 2.41
C ILE A 19 54.85 35.98 2.60
N MET A 20 56.09 35.47 2.63
CA MET A 20 56.32 34.05 2.89
C MET A 20 55.84 33.61 4.27
N LEU A 21 56.06 34.43 5.30
CA LEU A 21 55.53 34.18 6.64
C LEU A 21 53.98 34.22 6.67
N LEU A 22 53.39 35.15 5.94
CA LEU A 22 51.94 35.25 5.83
C LEU A 22 51.35 34.03 5.09
N VAL A 23 51.96 33.59 4.00
CA VAL A 23 51.60 32.40 3.25
C VAL A 23 51.79 31.14 4.11
N ILE A 24 52.89 31.03 4.84
CA ILE A 24 53.09 29.90 5.77
C ILE A 24 52.06 29.94 6.89
N LEU A 25 51.74 31.12 7.43
CA LEU A 25 50.71 31.28 8.46
C LEU A 25 49.29 30.96 7.91
N LEU A 26 49.02 31.35 6.69
CA LEU A 26 47.74 31.01 6.00
C LEU A 26 47.66 29.50 5.70
N LEU A 27 48.76 28.90 5.24
CA LEU A 27 48.84 27.45 5.04
C LEU A 27 48.74 26.71 6.38
N TYR A 28 49.41 27.22 7.44
CA TYR A 28 49.35 26.63 8.78
C TYR A 28 47.95 26.79 9.43
N LYS A 29 47.29 27.93 9.22
CA LYS A 29 45.90 28.10 9.62
C LYS A 29 44.97 27.20 8.78
N GLY A 30 45.20 27.09 7.46
CA GLY A 30 44.41 26.18 6.60
C GLY A 30 44.58 24.71 7.01
N TRP A 31 45.78 24.29 7.39
CA TRP A 31 46.04 22.93 7.89
C TRP A 31 45.43 22.67 9.27
N ARG A 32 45.35 23.69 10.13
CA ARG A 32 44.74 23.56 11.44
C ARG A 32 43.23 23.41 11.39
N PHE A 33 42.59 23.82 10.27
CA PHE A 33 41.16 23.62 10.03
C PHE A 33 40.83 22.27 9.39
N MET A 34 41.82 21.50 8.96
CA MET A 34 41.59 20.22 8.28
C MET A 34 41.37 19.03 9.23
N VAL A 35 41.71 19.20 10.51
CA VAL A 35 41.51 18.12 11.49
C VAL A 35 40.79 18.70 12.70
N HIS A 36 39.55 18.30 12.88
CA HIS A 36 38.71 18.75 13.99
C HIS A 36 37.95 17.58 14.63
N PRO A 37 37.71 17.64 15.94
CA PRO A 37 36.90 16.63 16.60
C PRO A 37 35.46 16.78 16.22
N VAL A 38 34.81 15.67 15.79
CA VAL A 38 33.39 15.59 15.50
C VAL A 38 32.78 14.55 16.40
N GLN A 39 31.64 14.91 17.04
CA GLN A 39 30.88 13.99 17.84
C GLN A 39 30.08 13.08 16.93
N VAL A 40 30.29 11.77 17.00
CA VAL A 40 29.54 10.75 16.27
C VAL A 40 28.92 9.81 17.29
N GLY A 41 27.64 10.05 17.61
CA GLY A 41 26.96 9.37 18.70
C GLY A 41 27.64 9.61 20.06
N LYS A 42 27.95 8.56 20.80
CA LYS A 42 28.63 8.63 22.11
C LYS A 42 30.16 8.79 22.01
N ARG A 43 30.73 8.82 20.80
CA ARG A 43 32.22 8.87 20.59
C ARG A 43 32.64 10.11 19.84
N THR A 44 33.79 10.70 20.27
CA THR A 44 34.42 11.79 19.54
C THR A 44 35.45 11.23 18.55
N ARG A 45 35.31 11.56 17.27
CA ARG A 45 36.25 11.19 16.20
C ARG A 45 36.88 12.41 15.62
N MET A 46 38.12 12.25 15.14
CA MET A 46 38.83 13.32 14.42
C MET A 46 38.43 13.29 12.95
N SER A 47 37.87 14.38 12.46
CA SER A 47 37.54 14.55 11.04
C SER A 47 38.73 15.10 10.28
N PHE A 48 39.10 14.47 9.18
CA PHE A 48 40.12 14.88 8.21
C PHE A 48 39.48 15.40 6.90
N ALA A 49 38.21 15.63 6.90
CA ALA A 49 37.48 16.11 5.72
C ALA A 49 37.96 17.49 5.29
N LYS A 50 38.21 17.66 3.98
CA LYS A 50 38.61 18.94 3.37
C LYS A 50 37.42 19.87 3.17
N VAL A 51 36.22 19.30 3.06
CA VAL A 51 34.95 20.01 2.86
C VAL A 51 34.14 19.90 4.14
N LYS A 52 33.52 20.99 4.57
CA LYS A 52 32.63 20.99 5.72
C LYS A 52 31.38 20.20 5.36
N ASP A 53 30.98 19.29 6.24
CA ASP A 53 29.75 18.53 6.08
C ASP A 53 28.55 19.49 6.01
N VAL A 54 27.74 19.36 4.98
CA VAL A 54 26.55 20.19 4.74
C VAL A 54 25.34 19.60 5.47
N THR A 55 25.32 18.28 5.61
CA THR A 55 24.28 17.52 6.30
C THR A 55 24.89 16.62 7.35
N GLU A 56 24.18 16.39 8.43
CA GLU A 56 24.57 15.42 9.43
C GLU A 56 24.58 14.01 8.85
N MET A 57 25.47 13.16 9.34
CA MET A 57 25.49 11.75 8.93
C MET A 57 24.21 11.07 9.44
N PRO A 58 23.40 10.45 8.56
CA PRO A 58 22.18 9.78 8.98
C PRO A 58 22.50 8.60 9.91
N ASN A 59 21.59 8.33 10.82
CA ASN A 59 21.70 7.15 11.68
C ASN A 59 21.47 5.90 10.84
N LEU A 60 22.47 5.05 10.65
CA LEU A 60 22.39 3.86 9.79
C LEU A 60 21.45 2.77 10.33
N ILE A 61 21.08 2.83 11.61
CA ILE A 61 20.14 1.90 12.26
C ILE A 61 18.78 2.54 12.52
N GLU A 62 18.52 3.75 12.02
CA GLU A 62 17.27 4.49 12.21
C GLU A 62 16.06 3.67 11.76
N VAL A 63 16.15 3.00 10.60
CA VAL A 63 15.09 2.14 10.08
C VAL A 63 14.67 1.05 11.07
N GLN A 64 15.63 0.45 11.78
CA GLN A 64 15.36 -0.59 12.78
C GLN A 64 14.68 0.00 14.02
N LEU A 65 15.19 1.11 14.52
CA LEU A 65 14.71 1.77 15.73
C LEU A 65 13.31 2.33 15.53
N ASP A 66 13.10 3.09 14.46
CA ASP A 66 11.81 3.74 14.15
C ASP A 66 10.72 2.71 13.85
N SER A 67 11.06 1.64 13.12
CA SER A 67 10.14 0.55 12.83
C SER A 67 9.67 -0.15 14.10
N TYR A 68 10.58 -0.36 15.07
CA TYR A 68 10.23 -1.00 16.34
C TYR A 68 9.43 -0.05 17.25
N GLU A 69 9.79 1.23 17.27
CA GLU A 69 9.05 2.24 18.03
C GLU A 69 7.61 2.39 17.50
N TRP A 70 7.44 2.47 16.17
CA TRP A 70 6.13 2.46 15.54
C TRP A 70 5.35 1.18 15.89
N PHE A 71 6.00 0.03 15.81
CA PHE A 71 5.35 -1.25 16.13
C PHE A 71 4.84 -1.28 17.57
N LEU A 72 5.63 -0.75 18.53
CA LEU A 72 5.19 -0.66 19.93
C LEU A 72 4.10 0.38 20.16
N LYS A 73 4.03 1.47 19.41
CA LYS A 73 3.05 2.54 19.62
C LYS A 73 1.73 2.32 18.88
N GLU A 74 1.81 1.82 17.67
CA GLU A 74 0.69 1.73 16.73
C GLU A 74 0.45 0.29 16.25
N GLY A 75 1.52 -0.40 15.81
CA GLY A 75 1.40 -1.69 15.15
C GLY A 75 0.78 -2.79 16.02
N LEU A 76 1.03 -2.82 17.32
CA LEU A 76 0.39 -3.77 18.22
C LEU A 76 -1.11 -3.48 18.40
N LEU A 77 -1.52 -2.22 18.42
CA LEU A 77 -2.93 -1.85 18.46
C LEU A 77 -3.65 -2.27 17.18
N GLU A 78 -3.05 -2.00 16.02
CA GLU A 78 -3.60 -2.45 14.73
C GLU A 78 -3.79 -3.98 14.69
N VAL A 79 -2.86 -4.75 15.25
CA VAL A 79 -3.00 -6.22 15.33
C VAL A 79 -4.16 -6.64 16.24
N PHE A 80 -4.37 -5.96 17.37
CA PHE A 80 -5.50 -6.24 18.24
C PHE A 80 -6.82 -5.83 17.61
N ASP A 81 -6.88 -4.70 16.92
CA ASP A 81 -8.06 -4.22 16.20
C ASP A 81 -8.44 -5.16 15.05
N ASP A 82 -7.47 -5.70 14.32
CA ASP A 82 -7.69 -6.70 13.27
C ASP A 82 -8.34 -7.99 13.78
N ILE A 83 -8.03 -8.39 15.03
CA ILE A 83 -8.57 -9.59 15.65
C ILE A 83 -9.93 -9.31 16.29
N ASN A 84 -10.14 -8.10 16.82
CA ASN A 84 -11.36 -7.68 17.48
C ASN A 84 -12.56 -7.62 16.52
N PRO A 85 -13.78 -7.87 17.01
CA PRO A 85 -14.11 -8.61 18.23
C PRO A 85 -14.03 -10.13 18.02
N ILE A 86 -13.77 -10.89 19.08
CA ILE A 86 -13.88 -12.34 19.08
C ILE A 86 -15.24 -12.71 19.69
N SER A 87 -16.15 -13.18 18.87
CA SER A 87 -17.49 -13.62 19.33
C SER A 87 -17.61 -15.13 19.30
N ASN A 88 -18.42 -15.68 20.20
CA ASN A 88 -18.80 -17.08 20.14
C ASN A 88 -19.79 -17.32 18.98
N PHE A 89 -20.09 -18.59 18.71
CA PHE A 89 -20.98 -19.00 17.61
C PHE A 89 -22.39 -18.39 17.70
N THR A 90 -22.91 -18.18 18.91
CA THR A 90 -24.23 -17.59 19.15
C THR A 90 -24.22 -16.06 19.22
N GLY A 91 -23.06 -15.42 19.23
CA GLY A 91 -22.91 -13.97 19.26
C GLY A 91 -23.22 -13.33 20.62
N ASN A 92 -23.54 -14.12 21.66
CA ASN A 92 -23.90 -13.58 22.97
C ASN A 92 -22.70 -13.25 23.88
N LEU A 93 -21.54 -13.87 23.64
CA LEU A 93 -20.29 -13.54 24.33
C LEU A 93 -19.33 -12.88 23.35
N VAL A 94 -18.87 -11.69 23.69
CA VAL A 94 -17.93 -10.90 22.89
C VAL A 94 -16.70 -10.57 23.73
N LEU A 95 -15.53 -10.94 23.22
CA LEU A 95 -14.24 -10.65 23.85
C LEU A 95 -13.50 -9.63 22.98
N GLU A 96 -13.03 -8.58 23.62
CA GLU A 96 -12.30 -7.48 22.97
C GLU A 96 -10.98 -7.21 23.69
N PHE A 97 -9.93 -6.97 22.92
CA PHE A 97 -8.67 -6.43 23.42
C PHE A 97 -8.76 -4.91 23.37
N VAL A 98 -8.70 -4.26 24.53
CA VAL A 98 -8.94 -2.80 24.65
C VAL A 98 -7.65 -2.02 24.56
N ASP A 99 -6.62 -2.47 25.30
CA ASP A 99 -5.34 -1.80 25.43
C ASP A 99 -4.26 -2.78 25.84
N TYR A 100 -3.00 -2.40 25.71
CA TYR A 100 -1.88 -3.23 26.17
C TYR A 100 -0.84 -2.38 26.91
N LYS A 101 -0.08 -3.05 27.76
CA LYS A 101 1.03 -2.46 28.50
C LYS A 101 2.23 -3.38 28.51
N LEU A 102 3.38 -2.85 28.14
CA LEU A 102 4.67 -3.49 28.37
C LEU A 102 5.19 -3.07 29.72
N ASP A 103 5.43 -4.05 30.59
CA ASP A 103 5.90 -3.83 31.96
C ASP A 103 7.42 -3.70 31.98
N MET A 104 7.90 -2.49 31.66
CA MET A 104 9.34 -2.20 31.59
C MET A 104 10.03 -2.22 32.95
N ASP A 105 9.27 -2.15 34.04
CA ASP A 105 9.83 -2.17 35.40
C ASP A 105 10.17 -3.62 35.86
N ASN A 106 9.57 -4.61 35.22
CA ASN A 106 9.72 -6.04 35.55
C ASN A 106 10.60 -6.80 34.54
N ILE A 107 11.60 -6.14 33.95
CA ILE A 107 12.60 -6.82 33.12
C ILE A 107 13.48 -7.70 34.02
N LYS A 108 13.53 -9.01 33.75
CA LYS A 108 14.21 -10.00 34.60
C LYS A 108 15.73 -9.85 34.60
N TYR A 109 16.30 -9.60 33.42
CA TYR A 109 17.77 -9.57 33.23
C TYR A 109 18.16 -8.41 32.31
N SER A 110 19.32 -7.84 32.56
CA SER A 110 19.96 -6.86 31.70
C SER A 110 20.40 -7.52 30.38
N VAL A 111 20.75 -6.69 29.38
CA VAL A 111 21.23 -7.17 28.07
C VAL A 111 22.46 -8.07 28.22
N GLU A 112 23.41 -7.69 29.10
CA GLU A 112 24.64 -8.45 29.34
C GLU A 112 24.36 -9.78 30.07
N GLU A 113 23.53 -9.75 31.08
CA GLU A 113 23.10 -10.97 31.78
C GLU A 113 22.33 -11.94 30.88
N CYS A 114 21.50 -11.43 29.94
CA CYS A 114 20.81 -12.27 28.97
C CYS A 114 21.80 -13.01 28.06
N LYS A 115 22.90 -12.37 27.65
CA LYS A 115 23.95 -13.01 26.86
C LYS A 115 24.72 -14.07 27.64
N GLU A 116 24.98 -13.83 28.93
CA GLU A 116 25.68 -14.80 29.79
C GLU A 116 24.83 -16.01 30.19
N ARG A 117 23.52 -15.80 30.35
CA ARG A 117 22.57 -16.81 30.82
C ARG A 117 21.81 -17.52 29.72
N ASP A 118 22.13 -17.30 28.46
CA ASP A 118 21.40 -17.81 27.31
C ASP A 118 19.88 -17.50 27.36
N SER A 119 19.54 -16.31 27.87
CA SER A 119 18.16 -15.86 28.04
C SER A 119 17.74 -14.84 26.99
N THR A 120 16.43 -14.60 26.89
CA THR A 120 15.88 -13.59 25.99
C THR A 120 15.67 -12.26 26.73
N TYR A 121 16.13 -11.16 26.16
CA TYR A 121 15.85 -9.82 26.66
C TYR A 121 14.41 -9.43 26.31
N ALA A 122 13.52 -9.45 27.29
CA ALA A 122 12.09 -9.28 27.10
C ALA A 122 11.44 -8.59 28.30
N ALA A 123 10.29 -7.97 28.06
CA ALA A 123 9.39 -7.44 29.09
C ALA A 123 8.04 -8.18 29.06
N PRO A 124 7.35 -8.33 30.21
CA PRO A 124 6.01 -8.88 30.25
C PRO A 124 5.02 -8.02 29.49
N LEU A 125 4.28 -8.63 28.55
CA LEU A 125 3.17 -7.99 27.85
C LEU A 125 1.87 -8.31 28.59
N LYS A 126 1.18 -7.29 29.06
CA LYS A 126 -0.15 -7.36 29.67
C LYS A 126 -1.15 -6.71 28.75
N VAL A 127 -2.30 -7.32 28.58
CA VAL A 127 -3.38 -6.83 27.72
C VAL A 127 -4.65 -6.69 28.53
N SER A 128 -5.29 -5.53 28.41
CA SER A 128 -6.60 -5.26 28.98
C SER A 128 -7.68 -5.90 28.12
N VAL A 129 -8.35 -6.89 28.63
CA VAL A 129 -9.37 -7.67 27.95
C VAL A 129 -10.74 -7.35 28.53
N ARG A 130 -11.71 -7.07 27.65
CA ARG A 130 -13.11 -6.85 27.98
C ARG A 130 -13.94 -8.04 27.49
N LEU A 131 -14.69 -8.66 28.38
CA LEU A 131 -15.68 -9.67 28.06
C LEU A 131 -17.07 -9.10 28.28
N THR A 132 -17.85 -9.03 27.21
CA THR A 132 -19.24 -8.55 27.22
C THR A 132 -20.18 -9.73 27.02
N ASN A 133 -21.16 -9.87 27.91
CA ASN A 133 -22.26 -10.81 27.75
C ASN A 133 -23.50 -10.05 27.29
N ASN A 134 -23.89 -10.22 26.02
CA ASN A 134 -25.01 -9.50 25.43
C ASN A 134 -26.38 -9.95 25.99
N ASP A 135 -26.49 -11.18 26.54
CA ASP A 135 -27.75 -11.68 27.11
C ASP A 135 -28.04 -11.04 28.48
N THR A 136 -26.98 -10.88 29.29
CA THR A 136 -27.11 -10.34 30.66
C THR A 136 -26.74 -8.87 30.77
N GLY A 137 -26.09 -8.32 29.75
CA GLY A 137 -25.52 -6.96 29.79
C GLY A 137 -24.31 -6.81 30.72
N GLU A 138 -23.73 -7.92 31.19
CA GLU A 138 -22.59 -7.92 32.10
C GLU A 138 -21.30 -7.67 31.33
N ILE A 139 -20.48 -6.70 31.81
CA ILE A 139 -19.16 -6.38 31.27
C ILE A 139 -18.11 -6.65 32.33
N LYS A 140 -17.10 -7.43 31.96
CA LYS A 140 -15.93 -7.72 32.80
C LYS A 140 -14.66 -7.27 32.10
N GLU A 141 -13.85 -6.47 32.79
CA GLU A 141 -12.52 -6.06 32.31
C GLU A 141 -11.45 -6.60 33.24
N GLN A 142 -10.38 -7.12 32.66
CA GLN A 142 -9.25 -7.67 33.41
C GLN A 142 -7.96 -7.53 32.59
N GLU A 143 -6.84 -7.20 33.26
CA GLU A 143 -5.50 -7.35 32.67
C GLU A 143 -5.09 -8.82 32.65
N VAL A 144 -4.68 -9.29 31.48
CA VAL A 144 -4.22 -10.66 31.27
C VAL A 144 -2.77 -10.64 30.78
N PHE A 145 -1.94 -11.45 31.41
CA PHE A 145 -0.57 -11.66 30.93
C PHE A 145 -0.58 -12.51 29.65
N MET A 146 -0.06 -11.95 28.56
CA MET A 146 -0.01 -12.63 27.25
C MET A 146 1.31 -13.37 27.03
N GLY A 147 2.40 -12.89 27.62
CA GLY A 147 3.72 -13.49 27.46
C GLY A 147 4.85 -12.47 27.63
N ASP A 148 6.08 -12.97 27.57
CA ASP A 148 7.27 -12.11 27.56
C ASP A 148 7.55 -11.65 26.12
N PHE A 149 7.55 -10.33 25.90
CA PHE A 149 7.74 -9.72 24.59
C PHE A 149 9.20 -9.25 24.40
N PRO A 150 9.92 -9.68 23.33
CA PRO A 150 11.30 -9.32 23.11
C PRO A 150 11.51 -7.81 22.93
N LEU A 151 12.48 -7.25 23.62
CA LEU A 151 12.84 -5.86 23.55
C LEU A 151 14.03 -5.64 22.63
N MET A 152 14.01 -4.52 21.88
CA MET A 152 15.14 -4.07 21.08
C MET A 152 16.15 -3.33 21.94
N THR A 153 17.43 -3.59 21.69
CA THR A 153 18.54 -2.86 22.33
C THR A 153 18.73 -1.49 21.68
N GLU A 154 19.47 -0.60 22.32
CA GLU A 154 19.85 0.70 21.74
C GLU A 154 20.59 0.59 20.39
N GLN A 155 21.14 -0.59 20.09
CA GLN A 155 21.88 -0.86 18.84
C GLN A 155 20.98 -1.43 17.73
N GLY A 156 19.67 -1.50 17.95
CA GLY A 156 18.71 -2.04 16.97
C GLY A 156 18.74 -3.57 16.87
N THR A 157 19.21 -4.27 17.89
CA THR A 157 19.32 -5.73 17.94
C THR A 157 18.37 -6.34 18.97
N PHE A 158 18.10 -7.64 18.86
CA PHE A 158 17.37 -8.43 19.84
C PHE A 158 18.29 -9.48 20.43
N ILE A 159 18.13 -9.76 21.73
CA ILE A 159 18.82 -10.88 22.40
C ILE A 159 17.81 -12.00 22.55
N ILE A 160 17.99 -13.08 21.81
CA ILE A 160 17.12 -14.25 21.83
C ILE A 160 17.96 -15.47 22.21
N ASN A 161 17.64 -16.07 23.36
CA ASN A 161 18.39 -17.19 23.91
C ASN A 161 19.92 -16.92 23.97
N GLY A 162 20.28 -15.73 24.45
CA GLY A 162 21.67 -15.29 24.57
C GLY A 162 22.32 -14.81 23.26
N ALA A 163 21.75 -15.13 22.11
CA ALA A 163 22.28 -14.75 20.80
C ALA A 163 21.75 -13.37 20.37
N GLU A 164 22.66 -12.50 19.96
CA GLU A 164 22.31 -11.20 19.38
C GLU A 164 21.86 -11.35 17.94
N ARG A 165 20.64 -10.91 17.64
CA ARG A 165 19.99 -11.05 16.33
C ARG A 165 19.48 -9.71 15.84
N VAL A 166 19.44 -9.55 14.53
CA VAL A 166 18.90 -8.38 13.85
C VAL A 166 17.79 -8.81 12.90
N VAL A 167 16.70 -8.05 12.89
CA VAL A 167 15.66 -8.20 11.87
C VAL A 167 16.16 -7.57 10.58
N VAL A 168 16.35 -8.38 9.54
CA VAL A 168 16.80 -7.91 8.24
C VAL A 168 15.61 -7.37 7.46
N SER A 169 15.73 -6.11 7.00
CA SER A 169 14.70 -5.51 6.13
C SER A 169 14.57 -6.30 4.82
N GLN A 170 13.35 -6.62 4.45
CA GLN A 170 13.04 -7.34 3.22
C GLN A 170 12.27 -6.45 2.26
N LEU A 171 12.69 -6.42 1.00
CA LEU A 171 11.95 -5.78 -0.07
C LEU A 171 10.89 -6.75 -0.58
N VAL A 172 9.63 -6.42 -0.34
CA VAL A 172 8.48 -7.16 -0.85
C VAL A 172 7.80 -6.38 -1.96
N ARG A 173 7.14 -7.11 -2.88
CA ARG A 173 6.33 -6.45 -3.90
C ARG A 173 5.14 -5.78 -3.22
N SER A 174 4.99 -4.47 -3.43
CA SER A 174 3.91 -3.69 -2.82
C SER A 174 2.54 -4.20 -3.26
N PRO A 175 1.51 -4.17 -2.41
CA PRO A 175 0.13 -4.41 -2.84
C PRO A 175 -0.27 -3.50 -4.01
N GLY A 176 -1.10 -4.00 -4.90
CA GLY A 176 -1.58 -3.26 -6.07
C GLY A 176 -1.77 -4.14 -7.29
N VAL A 177 -2.04 -3.51 -8.43
CA VAL A 177 -2.19 -4.19 -9.71
C VAL A 177 -0.96 -3.95 -10.59
N TYR A 178 -0.46 -5.02 -11.20
CA TYR A 178 0.71 -5.03 -12.07
C TYR A 178 0.32 -5.53 -13.44
N TYR A 179 0.76 -4.83 -14.47
CA TYR A 179 0.53 -5.17 -15.86
C TYR A 179 1.85 -5.51 -16.53
N SER A 180 1.85 -6.56 -17.33
CA SER A 180 3.00 -6.97 -18.14
C SER A 180 2.55 -7.44 -19.51
N ASN A 181 3.46 -7.43 -20.47
CA ASN A 181 3.25 -8.03 -21.77
C ASN A 181 4.45 -8.89 -22.13
N THR A 182 4.19 -9.94 -22.89
CA THR A 182 5.21 -10.82 -23.47
C THR A 182 4.89 -11.03 -24.94
N ILE A 183 5.92 -11.29 -25.74
CA ILE A 183 5.74 -11.60 -27.15
C ILE A 183 5.89 -13.12 -27.29
N ASP A 184 4.87 -13.76 -27.84
CA ASP A 184 4.90 -15.19 -28.13
C ASP A 184 5.82 -15.51 -29.33
N LYS A 185 6.14 -16.79 -29.52
CA LYS A 185 6.94 -17.28 -30.63
C LYS A 185 6.38 -16.91 -32.02
N SER A 186 5.08 -16.67 -32.09
CA SER A 186 4.38 -16.19 -33.30
C SER A 186 4.47 -14.68 -33.53
N GLY A 187 5.12 -13.92 -32.63
CA GLY A 187 5.19 -12.47 -32.67
C GLY A 187 3.97 -11.76 -32.07
N LYS A 188 2.98 -12.50 -31.54
CA LYS A 188 1.77 -11.95 -30.93
C LYS A 188 2.07 -11.41 -29.54
N LYS A 189 1.55 -10.23 -29.20
CA LYS A 189 1.61 -9.67 -27.86
C LYS A 189 0.57 -10.33 -26.96
N LEU A 190 1.05 -10.97 -25.91
CA LEU A 190 0.22 -11.53 -24.84
C LEU A 190 0.30 -10.60 -23.63
N PHE A 191 -0.83 -10.35 -23.02
CA PHE A 191 -0.97 -9.44 -21.88
C PHE A 191 -1.24 -10.25 -20.61
N ALA A 192 -0.63 -9.80 -19.52
CA ALA A 192 -0.88 -10.37 -18.21
C ALA A 192 -1.06 -9.26 -17.17
N SER A 193 -1.88 -9.55 -16.17
CA SER A 193 -2.10 -8.66 -15.03
C SER A 193 -2.11 -9.47 -13.75
N THR A 194 -1.50 -8.94 -12.71
CA THR A 194 -1.46 -9.59 -11.40
C THR A 194 -1.97 -8.62 -10.35
N VAL A 195 -2.99 -9.04 -9.63
CA VAL A 195 -3.53 -8.35 -8.46
C VAL A 195 -2.89 -8.94 -7.21
N ILE A 196 -2.14 -8.13 -6.49
CA ILE A 196 -1.44 -8.52 -5.27
C ILE A 196 -2.08 -7.77 -4.11
N PRO A 197 -2.79 -8.46 -3.19
CA PRO A 197 -3.27 -7.88 -1.96
C PRO A 197 -2.12 -7.74 -0.94
N ASN A 198 -2.36 -6.97 0.12
CA ASN A 198 -1.48 -6.97 1.28
C ASN A 198 -1.59 -8.30 2.06
N ARG A 199 -2.82 -8.78 2.20
CA ARG A 199 -3.18 -10.07 2.80
C ARG A 199 -4.26 -10.73 1.95
N GLY A 200 -4.12 -12.00 1.61
CA GLY A 200 -5.12 -12.78 0.90
C GLY A 200 -4.62 -13.42 -0.40
N ALA A 201 -5.56 -13.94 -1.18
CA ALA A 201 -5.30 -14.67 -2.42
C ALA A 201 -4.90 -13.74 -3.57
N TRP A 202 -3.90 -14.14 -4.36
CA TRP A 202 -3.51 -13.43 -5.56
C TRP A 202 -4.46 -13.77 -6.71
N LEU A 203 -4.71 -12.78 -7.58
CA LEU A 203 -5.39 -12.97 -8.85
C LEU A 203 -4.42 -12.69 -9.99
N GLU A 204 -4.19 -13.68 -10.83
CA GLU A 204 -3.34 -13.55 -12.01
C GLU A 204 -4.19 -13.71 -13.26
N TYR A 205 -4.16 -12.72 -14.13
CA TYR A 205 -4.86 -12.72 -15.41
C TYR A 205 -3.84 -12.88 -16.53
N GLU A 206 -4.14 -13.73 -17.51
CA GLU A 206 -3.29 -13.93 -18.67
C GLU A 206 -4.12 -14.10 -19.95
N THR A 207 -3.65 -13.55 -21.06
CA THR A 207 -4.19 -13.86 -22.39
C THR A 207 -3.39 -14.99 -23.03
N ASP A 208 -4.08 -15.92 -23.68
CA ASP A 208 -3.48 -17.01 -24.41
C ASP A 208 -3.26 -16.63 -25.89
N SER A 209 -2.50 -17.45 -26.64
CA SER A 209 -2.29 -17.32 -28.09
C SER A 209 -3.60 -17.31 -28.89
N ASN A 210 -4.64 -17.93 -28.37
CA ASN A 210 -5.99 -18.00 -28.95
C ASN A 210 -6.91 -16.82 -28.56
N ASP A 211 -6.35 -15.74 -27.99
CA ASP A 211 -7.09 -14.56 -27.49
C ASP A 211 -8.05 -14.83 -26.32
N VAL A 212 -7.98 -16.00 -25.70
CA VAL A 212 -8.78 -16.33 -24.51
C VAL A 212 -8.13 -15.72 -23.28
N ILE A 213 -8.92 -15.07 -22.45
CA ILE A 213 -8.48 -14.47 -21.18
C ILE A 213 -8.73 -15.48 -20.06
N TYR A 214 -7.67 -15.81 -19.35
CA TYR A 214 -7.71 -16.71 -18.20
C TYR A 214 -7.44 -16.00 -16.89
N VAL A 215 -7.95 -16.56 -15.81
CA VAL A 215 -7.64 -16.17 -14.44
C VAL A 215 -7.12 -17.34 -13.65
N ARG A 216 -6.14 -17.09 -12.78
CA ARG A 216 -5.68 -18.01 -11.73
C ARG A 216 -5.99 -17.40 -10.37
N ILE A 217 -6.59 -18.17 -9.51
CA ILE A 217 -6.87 -17.79 -8.13
C ILE A 217 -5.88 -18.55 -7.25
N ASP A 218 -5.03 -17.84 -6.53
CA ASP A 218 -4.08 -18.39 -5.56
C ASP A 218 -3.26 -19.60 -6.09
N LYS A 219 -2.57 -19.41 -7.21
CA LYS A 219 -1.69 -20.44 -7.86
C LYS A 219 -2.39 -21.71 -8.37
N THR A 220 -3.72 -21.72 -8.44
CA THR A 220 -4.48 -22.84 -8.99
C THR A 220 -4.37 -22.94 -10.52
N ARG A 221 -4.98 -23.95 -11.11
CA ARG A 221 -5.07 -24.07 -12.57
C ARG A 221 -5.92 -22.94 -13.14
N LYS A 222 -5.52 -22.42 -14.30
CA LYS A 222 -6.21 -21.34 -14.98
C LYS A 222 -7.65 -21.72 -15.36
N LEU A 223 -8.54 -20.74 -15.23
CA LEU A 223 -9.94 -20.79 -15.61
C LEU A 223 -10.23 -19.65 -16.60
N PRO A 224 -11.17 -19.77 -17.56
CA PRO A 224 -11.68 -18.61 -18.30
C PRO A 224 -12.16 -17.52 -17.34
N ILE A 225 -11.87 -16.24 -17.65
CA ILE A 225 -12.26 -15.12 -16.77
C ILE A 225 -13.77 -14.99 -16.68
N SER A 226 -14.52 -15.43 -17.68
CA SER A 226 -15.99 -15.43 -17.67
C SER A 226 -16.56 -16.22 -16.50
N ILE A 227 -15.92 -17.32 -16.08
CA ILE A 227 -16.33 -18.10 -14.91
C ILE A 227 -16.21 -17.25 -13.63
N LEU A 228 -15.13 -16.51 -13.47
CA LEU A 228 -14.98 -15.62 -12.31
C LEU A 228 -16.03 -14.49 -12.36
N ALA A 229 -16.22 -13.88 -13.51
CA ALA A 229 -17.20 -12.80 -13.68
C ALA A 229 -18.64 -13.28 -13.39
N ARG A 230 -19.01 -14.49 -13.83
CA ARG A 230 -20.32 -15.10 -13.49
C ARG A 230 -20.45 -15.33 -11.98
N ALA A 231 -19.43 -15.87 -11.35
CA ALA A 231 -19.42 -16.11 -9.91
C ALA A 231 -19.61 -14.79 -9.11
N MET A 232 -19.06 -13.68 -9.63
CA MET A 232 -19.18 -12.35 -9.02
C MET A 232 -20.55 -11.67 -9.24
N GLY A 233 -21.42 -12.22 -10.10
CA GLY A 233 -22.79 -11.71 -10.26
C GLY A 233 -23.30 -11.55 -11.70
N TYR A 234 -22.41 -11.57 -12.71
CA TYR A 234 -22.81 -11.48 -14.12
C TYR A 234 -23.18 -12.86 -14.67
N GLY A 235 -24.39 -13.34 -14.40
CA GLY A 235 -24.80 -14.73 -14.64
C GLY A 235 -24.87 -15.13 -16.11
N SER A 236 -25.42 -14.28 -16.98
CA SER A 236 -25.66 -14.59 -18.38
C SER A 236 -24.57 -14.10 -19.34
N ASP A 237 -24.47 -14.73 -20.53
CA ASP A 237 -23.57 -14.29 -21.60
C ASP A 237 -23.90 -12.85 -22.04
N GLN A 238 -25.19 -12.48 -22.03
CA GLN A 238 -25.62 -11.16 -22.43
C GLN A 238 -25.18 -10.07 -21.44
N GLU A 239 -25.35 -10.31 -20.13
CA GLU A 239 -24.89 -9.38 -19.08
C GLU A 239 -23.37 -9.17 -19.15
N LEU A 240 -22.62 -10.24 -19.42
CA LEU A 240 -21.17 -10.16 -19.59
C LEU A 240 -20.78 -9.28 -20.79
N LEU A 241 -21.44 -9.46 -21.95
CA LEU A 241 -21.17 -8.66 -23.14
C LEU A 241 -21.63 -7.22 -22.98
N GLU A 242 -22.75 -6.99 -22.31
CA GLU A 242 -23.24 -5.64 -22.01
C GLU A 242 -22.26 -4.88 -21.11
N TYR A 243 -21.71 -5.52 -20.09
CA TYR A 243 -20.80 -4.89 -19.17
C TYR A 243 -19.39 -4.68 -19.77
N PHE A 244 -18.77 -5.74 -20.31
CA PHE A 244 -17.39 -5.70 -20.80
C PHE A 244 -17.25 -5.20 -22.25
N GLY A 245 -18.33 -5.12 -22.99
CA GLY A 245 -18.34 -4.80 -24.42
C GLY A 245 -18.17 -6.05 -25.30
N GLU A 246 -18.47 -5.87 -26.57
CA GLU A 246 -18.43 -6.92 -27.56
C GLU A 246 -17.03 -7.13 -28.19
N GLU A 247 -15.98 -7.18 -27.38
CA GLU A 247 -14.63 -7.41 -27.88
C GLU A 247 -14.43 -8.90 -28.27
N GLU A 248 -13.73 -9.15 -29.39
CA GLU A 248 -13.48 -10.49 -29.93
C GLU A 248 -12.81 -11.42 -28.90
N ARG A 249 -11.87 -10.92 -28.11
CA ARG A 249 -11.20 -11.70 -27.06
C ARG A 249 -12.13 -12.17 -25.98
N PHE A 250 -13.09 -11.32 -25.64
CA PHE A 250 -14.07 -11.66 -24.62
C PHE A 250 -15.10 -12.67 -25.15
N LYS A 251 -15.53 -12.53 -26.42
CA LYS A 251 -16.35 -13.53 -27.13
C LYS A 251 -15.67 -14.89 -27.18
N ALA A 252 -14.39 -14.95 -27.59
CA ALA A 252 -13.61 -16.17 -27.59
C ALA A 252 -13.47 -16.80 -26.18
N THR A 253 -13.43 -15.97 -25.15
CA THR A 253 -13.38 -16.43 -23.76
C THR A 253 -14.70 -17.05 -23.32
N ILE A 254 -15.86 -16.45 -23.68
CA ILE A 254 -17.18 -16.99 -23.40
C ILE A 254 -17.41 -18.32 -24.14
N GLU A 255 -16.95 -18.44 -25.38
CA GLU A 255 -17.03 -19.70 -26.14
C GLU A 255 -16.25 -20.85 -25.50
N LYS A 256 -15.17 -20.52 -24.78
CA LYS A 256 -14.33 -21.49 -24.04
C LYS A 256 -14.91 -21.86 -22.67
N ASP A 257 -15.87 -21.09 -22.20
CA ASP A 257 -16.53 -21.30 -20.91
C ASP A 257 -17.59 -22.40 -21.03
N ASN A 258 -17.50 -23.38 -20.14
CA ASN A 258 -18.46 -24.49 -20.07
C ASN A 258 -19.65 -24.19 -19.13
N THR A 259 -19.61 -23.06 -18.40
CA THR A 259 -20.66 -22.67 -17.45
C THR A 259 -21.64 -21.68 -18.08
N LYS A 260 -22.91 -21.73 -17.67
CA LYS A 260 -23.94 -20.84 -18.18
C LYS A 260 -24.64 -20.04 -17.10
N THR A 261 -24.51 -20.45 -15.85
CA THR A 261 -25.16 -19.81 -14.72
C THR A 261 -24.12 -19.46 -13.64
N ARG A 262 -24.52 -18.55 -12.74
CA ARG A 262 -23.71 -18.17 -11.58
C ARG A 262 -23.38 -19.39 -10.71
N GLU A 263 -24.36 -20.25 -10.49
CA GLU A 263 -24.21 -21.44 -9.63
C GLU A 263 -23.19 -22.43 -10.20
N GLU A 264 -23.26 -22.69 -11.52
CA GLU A 264 -22.29 -23.56 -12.20
C GLU A 264 -20.86 -22.99 -12.11
N ALA A 265 -20.73 -21.67 -12.27
CA ALA A 265 -19.43 -21.00 -12.17
C ALA A 265 -18.85 -21.10 -10.75
N LEU A 266 -19.66 -20.89 -9.72
CA LEU A 266 -19.28 -21.05 -8.32
C LEU A 266 -18.80 -22.47 -8.02
N LEU A 267 -19.51 -23.49 -8.50
CA LEU A 267 -19.16 -24.89 -8.34
C LEU A 267 -17.84 -25.24 -9.07
N GLU A 268 -17.62 -24.69 -10.26
CA GLU A 268 -16.37 -24.92 -11.02
C GLU A 268 -15.17 -24.29 -10.30
N ILE A 269 -15.30 -23.08 -9.75
CA ILE A 269 -14.25 -22.45 -8.95
C ILE A 269 -13.98 -23.28 -7.69
N TYR A 270 -15.02 -23.74 -6.99
CA TYR A 270 -14.88 -24.56 -5.78
C TYR A 270 -14.12 -25.85 -6.06
N LYS A 271 -14.46 -26.58 -7.15
CA LYS A 271 -13.76 -27.79 -7.56
C LYS A 271 -12.27 -27.56 -7.82
N ARG A 272 -11.91 -26.35 -8.31
CA ARG A 272 -10.50 -25.99 -8.58
C ARG A 272 -9.73 -25.65 -7.32
N LEU A 273 -10.37 -24.94 -6.39
CA LEU A 273 -9.76 -24.52 -5.13
C LEU A 273 -9.66 -25.67 -4.12
N ARG A 274 -10.68 -26.56 -4.10
CA ARG A 274 -10.77 -27.70 -3.17
C ARG A 274 -11.03 -29.02 -3.91
N PRO A 275 -10.03 -29.55 -4.58
CA PRO A 275 -10.19 -30.82 -5.29
C PRO A 275 -10.43 -31.95 -4.28
N GLY A 276 -11.47 -32.76 -4.52
CA GLY A 276 -11.83 -33.91 -3.72
C GLY A 276 -12.96 -33.71 -2.71
N GLU A 277 -13.40 -32.48 -2.47
CA GLU A 277 -14.60 -32.21 -1.66
C GLU A 277 -15.85 -32.15 -2.56
N PRO A 278 -17.00 -32.67 -2.09
CA PRO A 278 -18.27 -32.55 -2.83
C PRO A 278 -18.69 -31.08 -2.92
N PRO A 279 -18.85 -30.52 -4.12
CA PRO A 279 -19.19 -29.11 -4.28
C PRO A 279 -20.67 -28.88 -3.98
N THR A 280 -20.98 -27.91 -3.10
CA THR A 280 -22.32 -27.36 -2.88
C THR A 280 -22.29 -25.87 -3.17
N VAL A 281 -23.43 -25.30 -3.58
CA VAL A 281 -23.51 -23.87 -3.91
C VAL A 281 -23.19 -23.02 -2.68
N ASP A 282 -23.77 -23.36 -1.53
CA ASP A 282 -23.56 -22.61 -0.28
C ASP A 282 -22.10 -22.64 0.18
N SER A 283 -21.45 -23.80 0.07
CA SER A 283 -20.02 -23.91 0.40
C SER A 283 -19.14 -23.11 -0.59
N ALA A 284 -19.53 -23.05 -1.87
CA ALA A 284 -18.82 -22.30 -2.88
C ALA A 284 -18.95 -20.79 -2.67
N VAL A 285 -20.16 -20.29 -2.35
CA VAL A 285 -20.39 -18.89 -1.98
C VAL A 285 -19.58 -18.54 -0.75
N SER A 286 -19.70 -19.31 0.33
CA SER A 286 -18.94 -19.08 1.57
C SER A 286 -17.43 -19.07 1.35
N LEU A 287 -16.91 -19.90 0.45
CA LEU A 287 -15.49 -19.93 0.12
C LEU A 287 -15.06 -18.64 -0.60
N ILE A 288 -15.81 -18.17 -1.60
CA ILE A 288 -15.50 -16.94 -2.33
C ILE A 288 -15.62 -15.73 -1.43
N ASP A 289 -16.65 -15.65 -0.60
CA ASP A 289 -16.85 -14.58 0.36
C ASP A 289 -15.67 -14.52 1.34
N SER A 290 -15.23 -15.67 1.85
CA SER A 290 -14.08 -15.73 2.75
C SER A 290 -12.74 -15.38 2.08
N LEU A 291 -12.60 -15.60 0.76
CA LEU A 291 -11.35 -15.33 0.03
C LEU A 291 -11.20 -13.87 -0.37
N PHE A 292 -12.30 -13.17 -0.70
CA PHE A 292 -12.24 -11.84 -1.31
C PHE A 292 -13.03 -10.77 -0.59
N PHE A 293 -14.03 -11.13 0.23
CA PHE A 293 -14.95 -10.18 0.87
C PHE A 293 -14.86 -10.18 2.40
N ASP A 294 -14.13 -11.11 3.00
CA ASP A 294 -13.85 -11.10 4.43
C ASP A 294 -12.68 -10.15 4.74
N ALA A 295 -12.96 -9.02 5.39
CA ALA A 295 -11.96 -8.02 5.75
C ALA A 295 -10.82 -8.58 6.63
N LYS A 296 -11.08 -9.64 7.40
CA LYS A 296 -10.06 -10.32 8.22
C LYS A 296 -9.09 -11.17 7.39
N ARG A 297 -9.50 -11.61 6.21
CA ARG A 297 -8.72 -12.51 5.34
C ARG A 297 -8.18 -11.85 4.09
N TYR A 298 -8.84 -10.83 3.57
CA TYR A 298 -8.45 -10.12 2.37
C TYR A 298 -8.34 -8.63 2.64
N ASP A 299 -7.15 -8.08 2.46
CA ASP A 299 -6.89 -6.66 2.62
C ASP A 299 -5.96 -6.14 1.52
N LEU A 300 -6.31 -5.01 0.95
CA LEU A 300 -5.51 -4.30 -0.06
C LEU A 300 -4.56 -3.28 0.56
N SER A 301 -4.72 -2.94 1.83
CA SER A 301 -4.08 -1.81 2.51
C SER A 301 -4.31 -0.44 1.83
N ARG A 302 -4.01 0.65 2.53
CA ARG A 302 -4.11 2.02 1.96
C ARG A 302 -3.25 2.19 0.71
N VAL A 303 -2.04 1.64 0.73
CA VAL A 303 -1.09 1.72 -0.41
C VAL A 303 -1.62 0.98 -1.64
N GLY A 304 -2.17 -0.22 -1.44
CA GLY A 304 -2.79 -1.00 -2.51
C GLY A 304 -4.00 -0.29 -3.09
N ARG A 305 -4.93 0.20 -2.26
CA ARG A 305 -6.12 0.95 -2.69
C ARG A 305 -5.74 2.19 -3.50
N TYR A 306 -4.78 2.98 -3.02
CA TYR A 306 -4.28 4.14 -3.77
C TYR A 306 -3.76 3.76 -5.15
N LYS A 307 -2.95 2.69 -5.25
CA LYS A 307 -2.43 2.20 -6.53
C LYS A 307 -3.52 1.68 -7.47
N PHE A 308 -4.50 0.95 -6.93
CA PHE A 308 -5.67 0.51 -7.70
C PHE A 308 -6.43 1.71 -8.24
N ASN A 309 -6.81 2.64 -7.39
CA ASN A 309 -7.59 3.81 -7.78
C ASN A 309 -6.85 4.62 -8.84
N ARG A 310 -5.55 4.83 -8.68
CA ARG A 310 -4.75 5.56 -9.67
C ARG A 310 -4.64 4.84 -11.01
N LYS A 311 -4.49 3.51 -11.02
CA LYS A 311 -4.34 2.74 -12.28
C LYS A 311 -5.66 2.45 -12.97
N LEU A 312 -6.74 2.30 -12.22
CA LEU A 312 -8.07 2.00 -12.74
C LEU A 312 -8.93 3.25 -12.94
N ALA A 313 -8.47 4.42 -12.51
CA ALA A 313 -9.15 5.69 -12.75
C ALA A 313 -9.40 5.89 -14.25
N ILE A 314 -10.65 6.19 -14.60
CA ILE A 314 -11.08 6.30 -15.99
C ILE A 314 -10.41 7.48 -16.69
N ASN A 315 -10.22 8.61 -16.01
CA ASN A 315 -9.65 9.83 -16.58
C ASN A 315 -8.27 9.60 -17.21
N LEU A 316 -7.36 8.89 -16.52
CA LEU A 316 -6.00 8.65 -17.00
C LEU A 316 -5.94 7.78 -18.25
N ARG A 317 -6.97 6.94 -18.47
CA ARG A 317 -7.05 6.05 -19.63
C ARG A 317 -7.79 6.67 -20.81
N LEU A 318 -8.58 7.71 -20.57
CA LEU A 318 -9.30 8.45 -21.62
C LEU A 318 -8.44 9.55 -22.26
N ILE A 319 -7.44 10.07 -21.58
CA ILE A 319 -6.61 11.16 -22.10
C ILE A 319 -6.00 10.79 -23.46
N ASN A 320 -6.19 11.68 -24.45
CA ASN A 320 -5.74 11.53 -25.83
C ASN A 320 -6.43 10.41 -26.64
N GLN A 321 -7.43 9.74 -26.12
CA GLN A 321 -8.27 8.81 -26.89
C GLN A 321 -9.34 9.57 -27.67
N ILE A 322 -9.93 8.92 -28.67
CA ILE A 322 -11.01 9.47 -29.48
C ILE A 322 -12.32 8.82 -29.02
N ALA A 323 -13.34 9.62 -28.73
CA ALA A 323 -14.66 9.10 -28.34
C ALA A 323 -15.31 8.36 -29.51
N ALA A 324 -15.75 7.13 -29.30
CA ALA A 324 -16.46 6.34 -30.31
C ALA A 324 -17.95 6.68 -30.40
N VAL A 325 -18.51 7.18 -29.31
CA VAL A 325 -19.89 7.64 -29.17
C VAL A 325 -19.93 8.91 -28.33
N ASP A 326 -21.03 9.66 -28.41
CA ASP A 326 -21.23 10.84 -27.57
C ASP A 326 -21.20 10.47 -26.08
N VAL A 327 -20.43 11.20 -25.29
CA VAL A 327 -20.36 11.02 -23.84
C VAL A 327 -21.31 12.03 -23.20
N ILE A 328 -22.39 11.52 -22.61
CA ILE A 328 -23.46 12.34 -22.04
C ILE A 328 -23.36 12.32 -20.52
N ASN A 329 -23.48 13.48 -19.89
CA ASN A 329 -23.55 13.59 -18.43
C ASN A 329 -24.88 13.01 -17.94
N PRO A 330 -24.86 11.97 -17.06
CA PRO A 330 -26.09 11.32 -16.61
C PRO A 330 -26.99 12.24 -15.75
N SER A 331 -26.41 13.24 -15.10
CA SER A 331 -27.15 14.15 -14.20
C SER A 331 -27.77 15.33 -14.95
N THR A 332 -27.09 15.90 -15.96
CA THR A 332 -27.54 17.10 -16.68
C THR A 332 -28.11 16.80 -18.07
N GLY A 333 -27.80 15.64 -18.65
CA GLY A 333 -28.15 15.29 -20.03
C GLY A 333 -27.35 16.03 -21.12
N GLU A 334 -26.34 16.82 -20.75
CA GLU A 334 -25.50 17.54 -21.67
C GLU A 334 -24.41 16.64 -22.28
N VAL A 335 -24.11 16.87 -23.56
CA VAL A 335 -23.01 16.19 -24.25
C VAL A 335 -21.70 16.79 -23.77
N MET A 336 -20.87 16.01 -23.09
CA MET A 336 -19.56 16.41 -22.59
C MET A 336 -18.47 16.27 -23.65
N VAL A 337 -18.56 15.25 -24.51
CA VAL A 337 -17.63 14.99 -25.62
C VAL A 337 -18.45 14.42 -26.78
N GLU A 338 -18.25 14.98 -27.98
CA GLU A 338 -18.91 14.52 -29.20
C GLU A 338 -18.20 13.28 -29.79
N GLN A 339 -18.94 12.48 -30.54
CA GLN A 339 -18.37 11.35 -31.28
C GLN A 339 -17.25 11.81 -32.23
N GLY A 340 -16.12 11.13 -32.21
CA GLY A 340 -14.95 11.44 -33.03
C GLY A 340 -14.05 12.54 -32.44
N GLU A 341 -14.43 13.17 -31.35
CA GLU A 341 -13.63 14.17 -30.66
C GLU A 341 -12.53 13.53 -29.82
N LYS A 342 -11.38 14.21 -29.78
CA LYS A 342 -10.25 13.79 -28.97
C LYS A 342 -10.40 14.29 -27.53
N ILE A 343 -10.43 13.37 -26.59
CA ILE A 343 -10.62 13.67 -25.17
C ILE A 343 -9.39 14.35 -24.60
N SER A 344 -9.56 15.60 -24.16
CA SER A 344 -8.53 16.36 -23.43
C SER A 344 -8.43 15.90 -21.97
N ARG A 345 -7.41 16.37 -21.27
CA ARG A 345 -7.25 16.08 -19.84
C ARG A 345 -8.40 16.64 -19.00
N GLU A 346 -8.84 17.85 -19.33
CA GLU A 346 -9.92 18.53 -18.61
C GLU A 346 -11.26 17.82 -18.82
N MET A 347 -11.55 17.40 -20.06
CA MET A 347 -12.72 16.60 -20.40
C MET A 347 -12.71 15.25 -19.67
N ALA A 348 -11.56 14.57 -19.64
CA ALA A 348 -11.44 13.28 -18.95
C ALA A 348 -11.67 13.41 -17.44
N GLU A 349 -11.17 14.47 -16.81
CA GLU A 349 -11.42 14.77 -15.39
C GLU A 349 -12.91 15.09 -15.14
N ALA A 350 -13.54 15.87 -16.03
CA ALA A 350 -14.97 16.17 -15.93
C ALA A 350 -15.83 14.90 -16.06
N ILE A 351 -15.50 14.00 -16.98
CA ILE A 351 -16.17 12.71 -17.16
C ILE A 351 -16.11 11.89 -15.87
N GLN A 352 -14.94 11.81 -15.23
CA GLN A 352 -14.78 11.08 -13.96
C GLN A 352 -15.60 11.72 -12.84
N CYS A 353 -15.59 13.05 -12.72
CA CYS A 353 -16.35 13.78 -11.68
C CYS A 353 -17.87 13.69 -11.89
N ALA A 354 -18.33 13.51 -13.13
CA ALA A 354 -19.73 13.26 -13.44
C ALA A 354 -20.19 11.81 -13.11
N GLY A 355 -19.28 10.97 -12.57
CA GLY A 355 -19.59 9.58 -12.19
C GLY A 355 -19.71 8.60 -13.35
N ILE A 356 -19.30 9.00 -14.56
CA ILE A 356 -19.34 8.12 -15.74
C ILE A 356 -18.25 7.07 -15.58
N ASN A 357 -18.66 5.80 -15.50
CA ASN A 357 -17.74 4.68 -15.26
C ASN A 357 -17.35 3.91 -16.52
N SER A 358 -18.02 4.11 -17.64
CA SER A 358 -17.68 3.45 -18.90
C SER A 358 -17.78 4.41 -20.06
N VAL A 359 -16.78 4.40 -20.94
CA VAL A 359 -16.71 5.21 -22.16
C VAL A 359 -16.15 4.35 -23.27
N ASP A 360 -16.82 4.37 -24.42
CA ASP A 360 -16.36 3.68 -25.61
C ASP A 360 -15.43 4.59 -26.41
N VAL A 361 -14.19 4.14 -26.64
CA VAL A 361 -13.15 4.89 -27.35
C VAL A 361 -12.67 4.12 -28.58
N LEU A 362 -12.19 4.87 -29.57
CA LEU A 362 -11.64 4.31 -30.80
C LEU A 362 -10.13 4.12 -30.65
N VAL A 363 -9.65 2.87 -30.75
CA VAL A 363 -8.24 2.52 -30.68
C VAL A 363 -7.88 1.67 -31.88
N GLU A 364 -6.99 2.14 -32.76
CA GLU A 364 -6.54 1.38 -33.96
C GLU A 364 -7.72 0.79 -34.77
N ASP A 365 -8.74 1.60 -35.07
CA ASP A 365 -9.97 1.22 -35.79
C ASP A 365 -10.89 0.22 -35.08
N ARG A 366 -10.69 -0.02 -33.78
CA ARG A 366 -11.57 -0.83 -32.95
C ARG A 366 -12.24 0.02 -31.88
N VAL A 367 -13.49 -0.29 -31.59
CA VAL A 367 -14.19 0.29 -30.43
C VAL A 367 -13.81 -0.51 -29.19
N VAL A 368 -13.22 0.17 -28.21
CA VAL A 368 -12.82 -0.43 -26.94
C VAL A 368 -13.56 0.26 -25.81
N ARG A 369 -14.21 -0.51 -24.95
CA ARG A 369 -14.85 0.00 -23.76
C ARG A 369 -13.84 0.19 -22.65
N VAL A 370 -13.70 1.42 -22.18
CA VAL A 370 -12.86 1.77 -21.03
C VAL A 370 -13.76 1.81 -19.80
N ILE A 371 -13.53 0.88 -18.86
CA ILE A 371 -14.32 0.75 -17.63
C ILE A 371 -13.50 1.31 -16.48
N GLY A 372 -14.10 2.22 -15.70
CA GLY A 372 -13.51 2.80 -14.47
C GLY A 372 -13.70 1.92 -13.24
N ASN A 373 -13.52 2.52 -12.10
CA ASN A 373 -13.70 1.87 -10.79
C ASN A 373 -14.65 2.63 -9.86
N TYR A 374 -15.39 3.59 -10.37
CA TYR A 374 -16.29 4.47 -9.62
C TYR A 374 -15.64 5.32 -8.52
N PHE A 375 -14.31 5.37 -8.44
CA PHE A 375 -13.63 6.17 -7.42
C PHE A 375 -13.28 7.57 -7.96
N VAL A 376 -13.65 8.59 -7.17
CA VAL A 376 -13.50 10.00 -7.50
C VAL A 376 -12.79 10.76 -6.39
N ASP A 377 -12.22 11.91 -6.72
CA ASP A 377 -11.72 12.85 -5.73
C ASP A 377 -12.90 13.63 -5.13
N ILE A 378 -13.18 13.39 -3.87
CA ILE A 378 -14.31 13.99 -3.16
C ILE A 378 -14.31 15.52 -3.22
N ASN A 379 -13.12 16.15 -3.19
CA ASN A 379 -13.01 17.61 -3.25
C ASN A 379 -13.49 18.22 -4.57
N LYS A 380 -13.61 17.41 -5.62
CA LYS A 380 -14.08 17.84 -6.94
C LYS A 380 -15.57 17.61 -7.19
N VAL A 381 -16.20 16.80 -6.36
CA VAL A 381 -17.60 16.39 -6.53
C VAL A 381 -18.52 17.10 -5.55
N VAL A 382 -18.06 17.27 -4.30
CA VAL A 382 -18.87 17.91 -3.24
C VAL A 382 -18.83 19.42 -3.40
N PRO A 383 -19.99 20.15 -3.34
CA PRO A 383 -20.07 21.58 -3.57
C PRO A 383 -19.64 22.45 -2.38
N PHE A 384 -19.34 21.88 -1.21
CA PHE A 384 -18.92 22.56 -0.01
C PHE A 384 -17.53 22.12 0.45
N ASP A 385 -16.90 22.92 1.35
CA ASP A 385 -15.56 22.64 1.84
C ASP A 385 -15.54 21.48 2.84
N ILE A 386 -14.70 20.48 2.54
CA ILE A 386 -14.49 19.28 3.36
C ILE A 386 -13.06 19.16 3.88
N SER A 387 -12.27 20.24 3.79
CA SER A 387 -10.87 20.26 4.26
C SER A 387 -10.72 19.82 5.72
N ASP A 388 -11.76 20.07 6.53
CA ASP A 388 -11.83 19.68 7.94
C ASP A 388 -11.73 18.16 8.15
N LEU A 389 -12.17 17.37 7.19
CA LEU A 389 -12.17 15.90 7.28
C LEU A 389 -10.81 15.28 6.97
N ASN A 390 -9.89 16.05 6.38
CA ASN A 390 -8.55 15.61 5.96
C ASN A 390 -8.54 14.31 5.12
N ILE A 391 -9.59 14.10 4.32
CA ILE A 391 -9.72 12.95 3.44
C ILE A 391 -8.81 13.14 2.23
N ARG A 392 -7.84 12.25 2.05
CA ARG A 392 -6.89 12.26 0.93
C ARG A 392 -7.08 11.09 -0.03
N GLU A 393 -7.99 10.19 0.29
CA GLU A 393 -8.29 9.00 -0.47
C GLU A 393 -9.43 9.26 -1.46
N PHE A 394 -9.42 8.51 -2.57
CA PHE A 394 -10.56 8.52 -3.49
C PHE A 394 -11.75 7.81 -2.84
N VAL A 395 -12.94 8.35 -3.06
CA VAL A 395 -14.19 7.83 -2.51
C VAL A 395 -15.05 7.19 -3.60
N HIS A 396 -15.89 6.26 -3.22
CA HIS A 396 -16.81 5.59 -4.13
C HIS A 396 -17.97 6.52 -4.51
N TYR A 397 -18.07 6.88 -5.79
CA TYR A 397 -19.04 7.87 -6.29
C TYR A 397 -20.50 7.50 -5.99
N PRO A 398 -20.99 6.26 -6.26
CA PRO A 398 -22.40 5.92 -5.99
C PRO A 398 -22.77 6.09 -4.50
N THR A 399 -21.91 5.63 -3.59
CA THR A 399 -22.12 5.79 -2.13
C THR A 399 -22.12 7.26 -1.73
N LEU A 400 -21.21 8.06 -2.31
CA LEU A 400 -21.16 9.50 -2.06
C LEU A 400 -22.46 10.19 -2.50
N MET A 401 -22.97 9.84 -3.68
CA MET A 401 -24.23 10.40 -4.19
C MET A 401 -25.41 9.99 -3.32
N GLU A 402 -25.46 8.73 -2.88
CA GLU A 402 -26.49 8.26 -1.95
C GLU A 402 -26.50 9.04 -0.64
N ILE A 403 -25.33 9.36 -0.08
CA ILE A 403 -25.21 10.20 1.11
C ILE A 403 -25.71 11.62 0.82
N LEU A 404 -25.30 12.21 -0.32
CA LEU A 404 -25.71 13.57 -0.69
C LEU A 404 -27.20 13.70 -0.99
N GLU A 405 -27.85 12.64 -1.45
CA GLU A 405 -29.29 12.59 -1.71
C GLU A 405 -30.12 12.37 -0.45
N ASN A 406 -29.61 11.61 0.52
CA ASN A 406 -30.33 11.25 1.74
C ASN A 406 -30.29 12.32 2.83
N TYR A 407 -29.30 13.22 2.79
CA TYR A 407 -29.09 14.24 3.83
C TYR A 407 -28.94 15.62 3.21
N ASP A 408 -29.68 16.61 3.77
CA ASP A 408 -29.65 18.00 3.33
C ASP A 408 -28.71 18.87 4.18
N ASP A 409 -28.33 18.41 5.38
CA ASP A 409 -27.52 19.16 6.32
C ASP A 409 -26.02 18.86 6.16
N GLU A 410 -25.22 19.91 5.92
CA GLU A 410 -23.77 19.80 5.69
C GLU A 410 -23.03 19.10 6.85
N ALA A 411 -23.43 19.35 8.10
CA ALA A 411 -22.79 18.76 9.26
C ALA A 411 -23.03 17.23 9.32
N THR A 412 -24.26 16.82 9.05
CA THR A 412 -24.65 15.40 9.01
C THR A 412 -23.99 14.67 7.84
N ILE A 413 -23.92 15.31 6.66
CA ILE A 413 -23.21 14.78 5.51
C ILE A 413 -21.72 14.53 5.82
N LYS A 414 -21.07 15.51 6.49
CA LYS A 414 -19.66 15.36 6.90
C LYS A 414 -19.45 14.23 7.91
N GLU A 415 -20.39 13.98 8.81
CA GLU A 415 -20.33 12.85 9.74
C GLU A 415 -20.48 11.49 9.03
N GLU A 416 -21.41 11.38 8.09
CA GLU A 416 -21.65 10.14 7.33
C GLU A 416 -20.50 9.84 6.38
N ILE A 417 -19.90 10.85 5.75
CA ILE A 417 -18.69 10.68 4.91
C ILE A 417 -17.49 10.18 5.73
N LYS A 418 -17.44 10.50 7.02
CA LYS A 418 -16.34 10.09 7.91
C LYS A 418 -16.47 8.64 8.40
N LYS A 419 -17.69 8.12 8.47
CA LYS A 419 -17.96 6.71 8.82
C LYS A 419 -17.57 5.78 7.68
#